data_4da22cfce9db0fda6660e259ab7ec407
#
_entry.id   4da22cfce9db0fda6660e259ab7ec407
#
_cell.length_a   1.000
_cell.length_b   1.000
_cell.length_c   1.000
_cell.angle_alpha   90.00
_cell.angle_beta   90.00
_cell.angle_gamma   90.00
#
_symmetry.space_group_name_H-M   'P 1'
#
loop_
_entity.id
_entity.type
_entity.pdbx_description
1 polymer ?
#
loop_
_entity_poly.entity_id
_entity_poly.type
_entity_poly.pdbx_seq_one_letter_code
_entity_poly.pdbx_strand_id
1 'polypeptide(L)'
;AKRFSEQIDVMRELWSKRVVEYRGDFHSFDSAGINPEPLQRPIPVWIGAMKEVAVRRAARVGDGWFMYPRQDPGNEAHAMISTYRQAAAEAGREPDSLGVNATVFANQGAGPDEWRSIMEKWERMGVNELTFRTAESDLENLEAHMDAIKKMAEVR
;
A
#
# COMPACT_ATOMS: atom_id res chain seq x y z
N ALA A 1 -0.73 -14.16 -12.31
CA ALA A 1 0.52 -13.73 -11.67
C ALA A 1 1.48 -13.07 -12.66
N LYS A 2 2.01 -13.78 -13.67
CA LYS A 2 2.97 -13.24 -14.66
C LYS A 2 2.44 -12.01 -15.41
N ARG A 3 1.21 -12.11 -15.96
CA ARG A 3 0.57 -11.00 -16.68
C ARG A 3 0.47 -9.72 -15.82
N PHE A 4 0.13 -9.85 -14.53
CA PHE A 4 0.04 -8.70 -13.63
C PHE A 4 1.40 -8.02 -13.42
N SER A 5 2.47 -8.79 -13.25
CA SER A 5 3.83 -8.21 -13.14
C SER A 5 4.23 -7.50 -14.41
N GLU A 6 4.00 -8.11 -15.58
CA GLU A 6 4.27 -7.50 -16.87
C GLU A 6 3.45 -6.20 -17.09
N GLN A 7 2.20 -6.15 -16.60
CA GLN A 7 1.41 -4.91 -16.65
C GLN A 7 2.06 -3.77 -15.86
N ILE A 8 2.62 -4.06 -14.68
CA ILE A 8 3.35 -3.07 -13.90
C ILE A 8 4.59 -2.59 -14.64
N ASP A 9 5.34 -3.51 -15.27
CA ASP A 9 6.51 -3.17 -16.06
C ASP A 9 6.12 -2.27 -17.24
N VAL A 10 5.08 -2.61 -17.98
CA VAL A 10 4.52 -1.78 -19.07
C VAL A 10 4.13 -0.38 -18.57
N MET A 11 3.43 -0.30 -17.44
CA MET A 11 3.05 0.99 -16.86
C MET A 11 4.27 1.84 -16.50
N ARG A 12 5.28 1.25 -15.88
CA ARG A 12 6.53 1.95 -15.54
C ARG A 12 7.27 2.46 -16.77
N GLU A 13 7.36 1.67 -17.83
CA GLU A 13 7.92 2.10 -19.12
C GLU A 13 7.16 3.30 -19.67
N LEU A 14 5.83 3.23 -19.77
CA LEU A 14 4.99 4.30 -20.29
C LEU A 14 5.04 5.58 -19.44
N TRP A 15 5.24 5.47 -18.12
CA TRP A 15 5.35 6.64 -17.24
C TRP A 15 6.72 7.31 -17.28
N SER A 16 7.76 6.58 -17.68
CA SER A 16 9.14 7.05 -17.65
C SER A 16 9.67 7.49 -19.01
N LYS A 17 9.05 7.06 -20.10
CA LYS A 17 9.52 7.30 -21.48
C LYS A 17 8.42 7.94 -22.33
N ARG A 18 8.80 8.88 -23.17
CA ARG A 18 7.87 9.56 -24.08
C ARG A 18 7.26 8.64 -25.13
N VAL A 19 8.06 7.70 -25.63
CA VAL A 19 7.66 6.68 -26.59
C VAL A 19 8.25 5.36 -26.17
N VAL A 20 7.44 4.33 -26.15
CA VAL A 20 7.78 2.96 -25.71
C VAL A 20 7.45 1.99 -26.81
N GLU A 21 8.39 1.11 -27.10
CA GLU A 21 8.18 -0.15 -27.78
C GLU A 21 8.26 -1.26 -26.73
N TYR A 22 7.30 -2.16 -26.71
CA TYR A 22 7.26 -3.22 -25.72
C TYR A 22 7.01 -4.57 -26.38
N ARG A 23 7.73 -5.59 -25.94
CA ARG A 23 7.58 -6.98 -26.33
C ARG A 23 7.65 -7.87 -25.11
N GLY A 24 6.52 -8.34 -24.65
CA GLY A 24 6.38 -9.25 -23.52
C GLY A 24 5.56 -10.48 -23.87
N ASP A 25 5.34 -11.32 -22.88
CA ASP A 25 4.54 -12.54 -23.04
C ASP A 25 3.04 -12.24 -23.26
N PHE A 26 2.56 -11.13 -22.72
CA PHE A 26 1.12 -10.77 -22.67
C PHE A 26 0.83 -9.43 -23.35
N HIS A 27 1.81 -8.56 -23.51
CA HIS A 27 1.65 -7.23 -24.12
C HIS A 27 2.72 -7.02 -25.18
N SER A 28 2.29 -6.52 -26.33
CA SER A 28 3.18 -6.16 -27.41
C SER A 28 2.60 -4.97 -28.17
N PHE A 29 3.40 -3.90 -28.29
CA PHE A 29 2.99 -2.71 -29.04
C PHE A 29 4.20 -1.92 -29.52
N ASP A 30 4.01 -1.12 -30.56
CA ASP A 30 4.99 -0.23 -31.14
C ASP A 30 4.57 1.22 -30.88
N SER A 31 5.55 2.08 -30.56
CA SER A 31 5.41 3.55 -30.54
C SER A 31 4.21 4.05 -29.73
N ALA A 32 4.00 3.48 -28.51
CA ALA A 32 2.99 3.95 -27.58
C ALA A 32 3.59 4.97 -26.61
N GLY A 33 2.76 5.90 -26.16
CA GLY A 33 3.12 6.89 -25.14
C GLY A 33 1.89 7.46 -24.47
N ILE A 34 2.08 8.19 -23.37
CA ILE A 34 1.01 8.90 -22.68
C ILE A 34 1.23 10.40 -22.72
N ASN A 35 0.14 11.14 -22.87
CA ASN A 35 0.16 12.60 -22.90
C ASN A 35 -1.06 13.15 -22.12
N PRO A 36 -0.88 14.02 -21.11
CA PRO A 36 0.41 14.55 -20.66
C PRO A 36 1.28 13.50 -19.96
N GLU A 37 2.59 13.69 -19.97
CA GLU A 37 3.53 12.88 -19.20
C GLU A 37 3.37 13.15 -17.70
N PRO A 38 3.54 12.12 -16.83
CA PRO A 38 3.46 12.30 -15.38
C PRO A 38 4.49 13.31 -14.87
N LEU A 39 4.08 14.17 -13.93
CA LEU A 39 5.00 15.08 -13.25
C LEU A 39 5.91 14.34 -12.27
N GLN A 40 5.35 13.39 -11.52
CA GLN A 40 6.12 12.54 -10.59
C GLN A 40 6.71 11.34 -11.34
N ARG A 41 8.02 11.16 -11.24
CA ARG A 41 8.74 10.02 -11.84
C ARG A 41 9.84 9.55 -10.91
N PRO A 42 9.86 8.27 -10.52
CA PRO A 42 8.86 7.23 -10.83
C PRO A 42 7.54 7.47 -10.08
N ILE A 43 6.45 6.95 -10.65
CA ILE A 43 5.18 6.83 -9.93
C ILE A 43 5.25 5.58 -9.04
N PRO A 44 5.08 5.70 -7.71
CA PRO A 44 5.10 4.53 -6.83
C PRO A 44 3.84 3.68 -7.05
N VAL A 45 4.06 2.36 -7.12
CA VAL A 45 3.01 1.36 -7.33
C VAL A 45 2.74 0.64 -6.01
N TRP A 46 1.58 0.88 -5.44
CA TRP A 46 1.12 0.20 -4.24
C TRP A 46 0.17 -0.93 -4.56
N ILE A 47 0.37 -2.10 -3.95
CA ILE A 47 -0.36 -3.33 -4.29
C ILE A 47 -1.11 -3.83 -3.07
N GLY A 48 -2.44 -3.96 -3.20
CA GLY A 48 -3.28 -4.62 -2.21
C GLY A 48 -3.08 -6.15 -2.25
N ALA A 49 -2.80 -6.75 -1.10
CA ALA A 49 -2.63 -8.20 -1.02
C ALA A 49 -3.02 -8.72 0.37
N MET A 50 -3.70 -9.89 0.38
CA MET A 50 -4.18 -10.58 1.60
C MET A 50 -3.52 -11.94 1.79
N LYS A 51 -3.19 -12.63 0.71
CA LYS A 51 -2.59 -13.97 0.76
C LYS A 51 -1.09 -13.89 0.59
N GLU A 52 -0.35 -14.73 1.29
CA GLU A 52 1.11 -14.75 1.27
C GLU A 52 1.70 -14.69 -0.15
N VAL A 53 1.19 -15.49 -1.07
CA VAL A 53 1.68 -15.49 -2.47
C VAL A 53 1.52 -14.14 -3.17
N ALA A 54 0.48 -13.38 -2.81
CA ALA A 54 0.24 -12.04 -3.35
C ALA A 54 1.10 -10.98 -2.65
N VAL A 55 1.31 -11.11 -1.33
CA VAL A 55 2.21 -10.28 -0.53
C VAL A 55 3.65 -10.42 -1.02
N ARG A 56 4.13 -11.65 -1.22
CA ARG A 56 5.45 -11.91 -1.82
C ARG A 56 5.60 -11.30 -3.22
N ARG A 57 4.52 -11.27 -4.01
CA ARG A 57 4.53 -10.59 -5.31
C ARG A 57 4.60 -9.07 -5.15
N ALA A 58 3.80 -8.50 -4.25
CA ALA A 58 3.84 -7.07 -3.96
C ALA A 58 5.26 -6.63 -3.59
N ALA A 59 5.96 -7.39 -2.76
CA ALA A 59 7.35 -7.13 -2.40
C ALA A 59 8.32 -7.14 -3.59
N ARG A 60 8.08 -8.01 -4.59
CA ARG A 60 8.96 -8.11 -5.77
C ARG A 60 8.75 -7.01 -6.80
N VAL A 61 7.51 -6.57 -7.01
CA VAL A 61 7.18 -5.68 -8.14
C VAL A 61 6.53 -4.36 -7.74
N GLY A 62 6.06 -4.20 -6.50
CA GLY A 62 5.46 -2.98 -5.98
C GLY A 62 6.48 -2.09 -5.25
N ASP A 63 6.10 -0.87 -4.95
CA ASP A 63 6.86 0.08 -4.14
C ASP A 63 6.26 0.19 -2.74
N GLY A 64 5.04 -0.30 -2.57
CA GLY A 64 4.35 -0.43 -1.31
C GLY A 64 3.27 -1.52 -1.32
N TRP A 65 2.86 -1.91 -0.13
CA TRP A 65 1.83 -2.89 0.09
C TRP A 65 0.71 -2.32 0.96
N PHE A 66 -0.51 -2.36 0.43
CA PHE A 66 -1.74 -2.15 1.22
C PHE A 66 -2.11 -3.45 1.91
N MET A 67 -1.96 -3.47 3.24
CA MET A 67 -2.40 -4.58 4.08
C MET A 67 -3.93 -4.66 4.08
N TYR A 68 -4.46 -5.85 4.37
CA TYR A 68 -5.91 -6.02 4.52
C TYR A 68 -6.45 -5.08 5.61
N PRO A 69 -7.51 -4.29 5.34
CA PRO A 69 -7.92 -3.21 6.24
C PRO A 69 -8.34 -3.65 7.65
N ARG A 70 -8.88 -4.87 7.81
CA ARG A 70 -9.34 -5.39 9.11
C ARG A 70 -8.28 -6.22 9.85
N GLN A 71 -7.02 -6.03 9.53
CA GLN A 71 -5.90 -6.61 10.25
C GLN A 71 -5.63 -5.81 11.52
N ASP A 72 -5.52 -6.49 12.67
CA ASP A 72 -5.09 -5.87 13.91
C ASP A 72 -3.56 -5.93 14.05
N PRO A 73 -2.94 -4.96 14.78
CA PRO A 73 -1.50 -4.98 15.04
C PRO A 73 -1.15 -6.09 16.04
N GLY A 74 -0.96 -7.31 15.55
CA GLY A 74 -0.68 -8.51 16.32
C GLY A 74 0.26 -9.46 15.59
N ASN A 75 0.39 -10.69 16.12
CA ASN A 75 1.35 -11.68 15.62
C ASN A 75 1.15 -12.04 14.14
N GLU A 76 -0.09 -12.11 13.69
CA GLU A 76 -0.40 -12.42 12.30
C GLU A 76 0.07 -11.31 11.35
N ALA A 77 -0.22 -10.06 11.69
CA ALA A 77 0.26 -8.90 10.94
C ALA A 77 1.79 -8.85 10.91
N HIS A 78 2.43 -9.06 12.07
CA HIS A 78 3.88 -9.11 12.16
C HIS A 78 4.51 -10.21 11.28
N ALA A 79 3.94 -11.42 11.29
CA ALA A 79 4.40 -12.51 10.44
C ALA A 79 4.27 -12.16 8.95
N MET A 80 3.17 -11.50 8.56
CA MET A 80 2.95 -11.10 7.17
C MET A 80 3.88 -9.97 6.72
N ILE A 81 4.17 -8.99 7.59
CA ILE A 81 5.17 -7.94 7.34
C ILE A 81 6.56 -8.57 7.19
N SER A 82 6.91 -9.53 8.05
CA SER A 82 8.18 -10.25 7.96
C SER A 82 8.29 -11.01 6.62
N THR A 83 7.23 -11.66 6.19
CA THR A 83 7.15 -12.32 4.87
C THR A 83 7.35 -11.34 3.71
N TYR A 84 6.75 -10.15 3.81
CA TYR A 84 6.90 -9.08 2.82
C TYR A 84 8.34 -8.61 2.72
N ARG A 85 8.98 -8.29 3.86
CA ARG A 85 10.38 -7.84 3.95
C ARG A 85 11.35 -8.91 3.45
N GLN A 86 11.15 -10.16 3.85
CA GLN A 86 11.95 -11.29 3.36
C GLN A 86 11.86 -11.45 1.84
N ALA A 87 10.64 -11.39 1.28
CA ALA A 87 10.45 -11.53 -0.16
C ALA A 87 11.07 -10.37 -0.96
N ALA A 88 11.16 -9.17 -0.38
CA ALA A 88 11.90 -8.04 -0.95
C ALA A 88 13.40 -8.33 -1.01
N ALA A 89 13.99 -8.77 0.12
CA ALA A 89 15.40 -9.15 0.19
C ALA A 89 15.76 -10.28 -0.79
N GLU A 90 14.93 -11.32 -0.87
CA GLU A 90 15.08 -12.42 -1.84
C GLU A 90 15.05 -11.94 -3.30
N ALA A 91 14.38 -10.83 -3.57
CA ALA A 91 14.33 -10.19 -4.89
C ALA A 91 15.45 -9.16 -5.12
N GLY A 92 16.42 -9.04 -4.21
CA GLY A 92 17.52 -8.09 -4.27
C GLY A 92 17.11 -6.63 -4.04
N ARG A 93 15.97 -6.41 -3.39
CA ARG A 93 15.47 -5.07 -3.05
C ARG A 93 15.77 -4.74 -1.60
N GLU A 94 15.97 -3.45 -1.30
CA GLU A 94 16.10 -2.98 0.09
C GLU A 94 14.74 -3.07 0.81
N PRO A 95 14.58 -3.95 1.83
CA PRO A 95 13.29 -4.16 2.47
C PRO A 95 12.68 -2.91 3.10
N ASP A 96 13.51 -2.06 3.71
CA ASP A 96 13.05 -0.88 4.44
C ASP A 96 12.71 0.31 3.52
N SER A 97 13.10 0.24 2.23
CA SER A 97 12.68 1.21 1.22
C SER A 97 11.24 1.01 0.75
N LEU A 98 10.63 -0.13 1.06
CA LEU A 98 9.28 -0.46 0.61
C LEU A 98 8.23 -0.01 1.62
N GLY A 99 7.16 0.61 1.11
CA GLY A 99 6.04 1.03 1.92
C GLY A 99 5.20 -0.12 2.46
N VAL A 100 4.71 0.03 3.69
CA VAL A 100 3.66 -0.82 4.27
C VAL A 100 2.58 0.09 4.82
N ASN A 101 1.37 -0.06 4.31
CA ASN A 101 0.19 0.66 4.78
C ASN A 101 -0.69 -0.25 5.63
N ALA A 102 -1.11 0.25 6.79
CA ALA A 102 -2.16 -0.35 7.60
C ALA A 102 -3.35 0.59 7.76
N THR A 103 -4.48 0.06 8.21
CA THR A 103 -5.70 0.85 8.40
C THR A 103 -6.06 0.90 9.88
N VAL A 104 -6.40 2.09 10.36
CA VAL A 104 -7.03 2.34 11.66
C VAL A 104 -8.47 2.76 11.40
N PHE A 105 -9.43 2.07 12.00
CA PHE A 105 -10.85 2.41 11.88
C PHE A 105 -11.28 3.33 13.01
N ALA A 106 -12.22 4.23 12.74
CA ALA A 106 -12.75 5.17 13.72
C ALA A 106 -13.47 4.50 14.91
N ASN A 107 -13.97 3.27 14.71
CA ASN A 107 -14.58 2.46 15.77
C ASN A 107 -13.60 1.51 16.49
N GLN A 108 -12.32 1.54 16.17
CA GLN A 108 -11.31 0.82 16.94
C GLN A 108 -10.95 1.64 18.19
N GLY A 109 -11.35 1.13 19.35
CA GLY A 109 -11.16 1.81 20.62
C GLY A 109 -12.16 2.94 20.87
N ALA A 110 -11.98 3.65 21.99
CA ALA A 110 -12.91 4.68 22.48
C ALA A 110 -12.52 6.11 22.06
N GLY A 111 -11.59 6.26 21.10
CA GLY A 111 -11.23 7.58 20.60
C GLY A 111 -9.72 7.82 20.42
N PRO A 112 -9.28 9.09 20.47
CA PRO A 112 -7.94 9.50 20.07
C PRO A 112 -6.78 8.79 20.78
N ASP A 113 -6.90 8.47 22.06
CA ASP A 113 -5.83 7.82 22.82
C ASP A 113 -5.64 6.37 22.41
N GLU A 114 -6.74 5.65 22.16
CA GLU A 114 -6.69 4.30 21.62
C GLU A 114 -6.18 4.28 20.19
N TRP A 115 -6.59 5.23 19.36
CA TRP A 115 -6.05 5.35 18.00
C TRP A 115 -4.54 5.57 18.02
N ARG A 116 -4.04 6.45 18.91
CA ARG A 116 -2.60 6.66 19.10
C ARG A 116 -1.91 5.36 19.49
N SER A 117 -2.45 4.63 20.46
CA SER A 117 -1.90 3.35 20.90
C SER A 117 -1.84 2.32 19.75
N ILE A 118 -2.88 2.27 18.90
CA ILE A 118 -2.90 1.38 17.72
C ILE A 118 -1.86 1.83 16.69
N MET A 119 -1.75 3.13 16.41
CA MET A 119 -0.76 3.69 15.49
C MET A 119 0.67 3.37 15.93
N GLU A 120 0.98 3.55 17.21
CA GLU A 120 2.29 3.21 17.78
C GLU A 120 2.63 1.71 17.67
N LYS A 121 1.61 0.84 17.80
CA LYS A 121 1.82 -0.60 17.58
C LYS A 121 2.18 -0.90 16.12
N TRP A 122 1.49 -0.26 15.18
CA TRP A 122 1.80 -0.39 13.76
C TRP A 122 3.19 0.14 13.42
N GLU A 123 3.55 1.30 13.94
CA GLU A 123 4.88 1.89 13.75
C GLU A 123 5.99 0.96 14.24
N ARG A 124 5.85 0.38 15.45
CA ARG A 124 6.80 -0.61 15.98
C ARG A 124 6.94 -1.86 15.12
N MET A 125 5.95 -2.19 14.28
CA MET A 125 6.00 -3.29 13.32
C MET A 125 6.63 -2.89 11.98
N GLY A 126 7.02 -1.61 11.81
CA GLY A 126 7.59 -1.11 10.57
C GLY A 126 6.56 -0.71 9.51
N VAL A 127 5.31 -0.46 9.91
CA VAL A 127 4.32 0.23 9.09
C VAL A 127 4.72 1.70 9.03
N ASN A 128 4.81 2.25 7.84
CA ASN A 128 5.24 3.63 7.59
C ASN A 128 4.16 4.51 6.98
N GLU A 129 3.01 3.94 6.64
CA GLU A 129 1.82 4.69 6.24
C GLU A 129 0.57 4.16 6.94
N LEU A 130 -0.30 5.07 7.37
CA LEU A 130 -1.56 4.73 8.01
C LEU A 130 -2.73 5.39 7.29
N THR A 131 -3.74 4.59 7.00
CA THR A 131 -5.03 5.06 6.51
C THR A 131 -6.01 5.11 7.67
N PHE A 132 -6.55 6.28 7.98
CA PHE A 132 -7.68 6.38 8.90
C PHE A 132 -8.99 6.23 8.12
N ARG A 133 -9.82 5.29 8.55
CA ARG A 133 -11.04 4.94 7.84
C ARG A 133 -12.26 5.16 8.74
N THR A 134 -13.18 5.99 8.28
CA THR A 134 -14.46 6.24 8.94
C THR A 134 -15.61 5.44 8.33
N ALA A 135 -15.46 4.96 7.10
CA ALA A 135 -16.41 4.03 6.49
C ALA A 135 -16.39 2.69 7.23
N GLU A 136 -17.55 2.05 7.34
CA GLU A 136 -17.75 0.79 8.08
C GLU A 136 -17.44 0.91 9.59
N SER A 137 -17.57 2.12 10.14
CA SER A 137 -17.29 2.46 11.55
C SER A 137 -18.55 2.78 12.36
N ASP A 138 -19.72 2.40 11.87
CA ASP A 138 -21.03 2.60 12.51
C ASP A 138 -21.31 4.06 12.90
N LEU A 139 -20.73 5.02 12.15
CA LEU A 139 -20.97 6.44 12.33
C LEU A 139 -22.27 6.84 11.61
N GLU A 140 -23.18 7.49 12.35
CA GLU A 140 -24.57 7.67 11.93
C GLU A 140 -24.76 8.66 10.76
N ASN A 141 -23.88 9.65 10.64
CA ASN A 141 -24.05 10.73 9.69
C ASN A 141 -22.73 11.41 9.31
N LEU A 142 -22.78 12.31 8.33
CA LEU A 142 -21.60 13.02 7.82
C LEU A 142 -20.88 13.81 8.91
N GLU A 143 -21.61 14.42 9.85
CA GLU A 143 -21.02 15.20 10.93
C GLU A 143 -20.16 14.33 11.83
N ALA A 144 -20.64 13.13 12.21
CA ALA A 144 -19.86 12.15 12.98
C ALA A 144 -18.59 11.70 12.26
N HIS A 145 -18.65 11.48 10.92
CA HIS A 145 -17.47 11.19 10.12
C HIS A 145 -16.47 12.34 10.14
N MET A 146 -16.94 13.57 9.95
CA MET A 146 -16.07 14.75 9.95
C MET A 146 -15.42 15.00 11.32
N ASP A 147 -16.15 14.77 12.41
CA ASP A 147 -15.63 14.88 13.77
C ASP A 147 -14.56 13.83 14.07
N ALA A 148 -14.77 12.59 13.63
CA ALA A 148 -13.75 11.54 13.76
C ALA A 148 -12.47 11.92 13.01
N ILE A 149 -12.56 12.43 11.78
CA ILE A 149 -11.41 12.87 10.98
C ILE A 149 -10.69 14.04 11.67
N LYS A 150 -11.41 15.04 12.20
CA LYS A 150 -10.82 16.17 12.92
C LYS A 150 -10.06 15.70 14.17
N LYS A 151 -10.68 14.83 14.98
CA LYS A 151 -10.04 14.24 16.17
C LYS A 151 -8.78 13.44 15.79
N MET A 152 -8.83 12.67 14.70
CA MET A 152 -7.66 11.92 14.22
C MET A 152 -6.53 12.84 13.78
N ALA A 153 -6.83 13.98 13.15
CA ALA A 153 -5.82 14.97 12.74
C ALA A 153 -5.07 15.59 13.92
N GLU A 154 -5.65 15.56 15.13
CA GLU A 154 -5.03 16.04 16.37
C GLU A 154 -4.20 14.95 17.08
N VAL A 155 -4.29 13.70 16.66
CA VAL A 155 -3.50 12.58 17.20
C VAL A 155 -2.07 12.71 16.70
N ARG A 156 -1.12 13.00 17.60
CA ARG A 156 0.32 13.11 17.34
C ARG A 156 1.10 12.12 18.18
#